data_de87f1e7067a83a618ed88e6b1b3a7eb
#
_entry.id   de87f1e7067a83a618ed88e6b1b3a7eb
#
_cell.length_a   1.000
_cell.length_b   1.000
_cell.length_c   1.000
_cell.angle_alpha   90.00
_cell.angle_beta   90.00
_cell.angle_gamma   90.00
#
_symmetry.space_group_name_H-M   'P 1'
#
loop_
_entity.id
_entity.type
_entity.pdbx_description
1 polymer ?
#
loop_
_entity_poly.entity_id
_entity_poly.type
_entity_poly.pdbx_seq_one_letter_code
_entity_poly.pdbx_strand_id
1 'polypeptide(L)'
;MQQEKIKTAICWVLVFICMGVIFWLSSRTAVESAQQSGSILQYLIEIFGDNIFTDFIVRKLAHFLEFTGLCLLMNIALYQTRKRKSFISATLLTSLYAVTDEVHQLFVEGRACRITDWAIDTCGAILGTIAFAVIMLLISKVLKSKNTIDRKIN
;
A
#
# COMPACT_ATOMS: atom_id res chain seq x y z
N MET A 1 -25.40 7.03 13.08
CA MET A 1 -24.61 8.18 12.62
C MET A 1 -23.24 8.27 13.28
N GLN A 2 -23.14 8.16 14.62
CA GLN A 2 -21.85 8.23 15.34
C GLN A 2 -20.89 7.08 15.01
N GLN A 3 -21.35 5.83 14.92
CA GLN A 3 -20.52 4.69 14.55
C GLN A 3 -19.87 4.82 13.15
N GLU A 4 -20.57 5.40 12.18
CA GLU A 4 -20.00 5.61 10.84
C GLU A 4 -18.89 6.68 10.84
N LYS A 5 -19.04 7.73 11.65
CA LYS A 5 -17.98 8.73 11.84
C LYS A 5 -16.74 8.12 12.48
N ILE A 6 -16.91 7.26 13.49
CA ILE A 6 -15.81 6.55 14.15
C ILE A 6 -15.08 5.63 13.17
N LYS A 7 -15.81 4.83 12.37
CA LYS A 7 -15.20 3.97 11.33
C LYS A 7 -14.39 4.79 10.33
N THR A 8 -14.95 5.89 9.85
CA THR A 8 -14.26 6.79 8.92
C THR A 8 -12.99 7.37 9.55
N ALA A 9 -13.05 7.82 10.79
CA ALA A 9 -11.89 8.34 11.51
C ALA A 9 -10.80 7.27 11.68
N ILE A 10 -11.15 6.04 12.05
CA ILE A 10 -10.21 4.92 12.17
C ILE A 10 -9.52 4.66 10.82
N CYS A 11 -10.26 4.64 9.70
CA CYS A 11 -9.66 4.44 8.39
C CYS A 11 -8.63 5.52 8.05
N TRP A 12 -8.92 6.79 8.33
CA TRP A 12 -7.96 7.87 8.10
C TRP A 12 -6.75 7.80 9.04
N VAL A 13 -6.95 7.43 10.30
CA VAL A 13 -5.83 7.21 11.25
C VAL A 13 -4.90 6.11 10.72
N LEU A 14 -5.44 5.01 10.20
CA LEU A 14 -4.62 3.94 9.60
C LEU A 14 -3.84 4.43 8.36
N VAL A 15 -4.44 5.27 7.51
CA VAL A 15 -3.74 5.89 6.39
C VAL A 15 -2.56 6.73 6.88
N PHE A 16 -2.76 7.61 7.86
CA PHE A 16 -1.68 8.45 8.40
C PHE A 16 -0.61 7.64 9.13
N ILE A 17 -0.97 6.59 9.84
CA ILE A 17 0.00 5.67 10.44
C ILE A 17 0.85 5.01 9.35
N CYS A 18 0.22 4.50 8.28
CA CYS A 18 0.93 3.89 7.16
C CYS A 18 1.88 4.88 6.48
N MET A 19 1.44 6.11 6.22
CA MET A 19 2.29 7.19 5.71
C MET A 19 3.48 7.46 6.65
N GLY A 20 3.24 7.54 7.95
CA GLY A 20 4.29 7.75 8.95
C GLY A 20 5.31 6.61 8.99
N VAL A 21 4.87 5.36 8.82
CA VAL A 21 5.76 4.19 8.76
C VAL A 21 6.62 4.25 7.48
N ILE A 22 6.02 4.53 6.32
CA ILE A 22 6.77 4.69 5.06
C ILE A 22 7.82 5.79 5.21
N PHE A 23 7.43 6.97 5.70
CA PHE A 23 8.34 8.09 5.94
C PHE A 23 9.51 7.70 6.86
N TRP A 24 9.21 6.99 7.96
CA TRP A 24 10.23 6.52 8.90
C TRP A 24 11.20 5.52 8.27
N LEU A 25 10.70 4.57 7.46
CA LEU A 25 11.53 3.62 6.72
C LEU A 25 12.37 4.31 5.65
N SER A 26 11.80 5.27 4.93
CA SER A 26 12.49 6.09 3.92
C SER A 26 13.54 7.04 4.51
N SER A 27 13.43 7.38 5.80
CA SER A 27 14.42 8.19 6.53
C SER A 27 15.70 7.42 6.87
N ARG A 28 15.73 6.10 6.66
CA ARG A 28 16.93 5.29 6.89
C ARG A 28 17.99 5.56 5.83
N THR A 29 19.26 5.70 6.26
CA THR A 29 20.40 5.83 5.35
C THR A 29 20.47 4.63 4.40
N ALA A 30 21.19 4.78 3.29
CA ALA A 30 21.39 3.67 2.36
C ALA A 30 22.04 2.46 3.03
N VAL A 31 22.95 2.67 3.97
CA VAL A 31 23.63 1.60 4.73
C VAL A 31 22.66 0.87 5.66
N GLU A 32 21.89 1.61 6.45
CA GLU A 32 20.88 1.02 7.35
C GLU A 32 19.82 0.24 6.58
N SER A 33 19.36 0.79 5.46
CA SER A 33 18.39 0.12 4.57
C SER A 33 18.96 -1.15 3.95
N ALA A 34 20.26 -1.15 3.56
CA ALA A 34 20.94 -2.32 3.05
C ALA A 34 21.10 -3.41 4.12
N GLN A 35 21.36 -3.04 5.37
CA GLN A 35 21.40 -4.01 6.48
C GLN A 35 20.04 -4.65 6.75
N GLN A 36 18.93 -3.87 6.69
CA GLN A 36 17.58 -4.40 6.85
C GLN A 36 17.20 -5.34 5.71
N SER A 37 17.43 -4.91 4.45
CA SER A 37 17.14 -5.74 3.28
C SER A 37 18.02 -6.98 3.23
N GLY A 38 19.28 -6.90 3.66
CA GLY A 38 20.21 -8.02 3.75
C GLY A 38 19.73 -9.13 4.68
N SER A 39 19.16 -8.79 5.83
CA SER A 39 18.56 -9.78 6.74
C SER A 39 17.36 -10.50 6.11
N ILE A 40 16.50 -9.75 5.41
CA ILE A 40 15.36 -10.32 4.68
C ILE A 40 15.84 -11.17 3.50
N LEU A 41 16.85 -10.69 2.77
CA LEU A 41 17.46 -11.40 1.65
C LEU A 41 18.00 -12.75 2.09
N GLN A 42 18.74 -12.81 3.19
CA GLN A 42 19.28 -14.06 3.73
C GLN A 42 18.17 -15.08 4.01
N TYR A 43 17.07 -14.63 4.59
CA TYR A 43 15.90 -15.48 4.85
C TYR A 43 15.23 -15.97 3.55
N LEU A 44 15.16 -15.13 2.53
CA LEU A 44 14.62 -15.50 1.21
C LEU A 44 15.53 -16.50 0.47
N ILE A 45 16.85 -16.34 0.59
CA ILE A 45 17.85 -17.27 0.02
C ILE A 45 17.71 -18.65 0.66
N GLU A 46 17.51 -18.73 1.97
CA GLU A 46 17.30 -20.01 2.68
C GLU A 46 16.06 -20.76 2.18
N ILE A 47 14.99 -20.03 1.78
CA ILE A 47 13.73 -20.65 1.32
C ILE A 47 13.75 -20.95 -0.18
N PHE A 48 14.30 -20.06 -1.00
CA PHE A 48 14.13 -20.08 -2.46
C PHE A 48 15.45 -20.32 -3.23
N GLY A 49 16.62 -20.28 -2.56
CA GLY A 49 17.94 -20.45 -3.17
C GLY A 49 18.59 -19.14 -3.63
N ASP A 50 19.89 -19.21 -3.90
CA ASP A 50 20.80 -18.05 -4.02
C ASP A 50 20.63 -17.13 -5.24
N ASN A 51 19.86 -17.52 -6.28
CA ASN A 51 19.96 -16.86 -7.59
C ASN A 51 18.78 -15.96 -7.98
N ILE A 52 17.79 -15.79 -7.11
CA ILE A 52 16.52 -15.11 -7.49
C ILE A 52 16.46 -13.69 -6.92
N PHE A 53 16.96 -13.48 -5.71
CA PHE A 53 16.82 -12.22 -5.00
C PHE A 53 18.17 -11.51 -4.83
N THR A 54 18.14 -10.20 -4.98
CA THR A 54 19.26 -9.30 -4.64
C THR A 54 18.75 -8.27 -3.64
N ASP A 55 19.66 -7.65 -2.90
CA ASP A 55 19.35 -6.57 -1.98
C ASP A 55 18.55 -5.43 -2.63
N PHE A 56 18.87 -5.15 -3.89
CA PHE A 56 18.15 -4.18 -4.70
C PHE A 56 16.70 -4.60 -4.95
N ILE A 57 16.44 -5.86 -5.34
CA ILE A 57 15.10 -6.38 -5.60
C ILE A 57 14.26 -6.39 -4.33
N VAL A 58 14.83 -6.85 -3.20
CA VAL A 58 14.13 -6.88 -1.90
C VAL A 58 13.66 -5.49 -1.50
N ARG A 59 14.52 -4.49 -1.63
CA ARG A 59 14.20 -3.09 -1.31
C ARG A 59 13.11 -2.52 -2.21
N LYS A 60 13.19 -2.77 -3.52
CA LYS A 60 12.17 -2.32 -4.47
C LYS A 60 10.82 -3.00 -4.25
N LEU A 61 10.83 -4.28 -3.92
CA LEU A 61 9.62 -5.02 -3.58
C LEU A 61 8.99 -4.51 -2.27
N ALA A 62 9.80 -4.15 -1.28
CA ALA A 62 9.31 -3.54 -0.04
C ALA A 62 8.55 -2.24 -0.33
N HIS A 63 9.16 -1.28 -1.04
CA HIS A 63 8.51 -0.03 -1.47
C HIS A 63 7.23 -0.28 -2.26
N PHE A 64 7.28 -1.16 -3.26
CA PHE A 64 6.10 -1.55 -4.02
C PHE A 64 4.94 -2.04 -3.13
N LEU A 65 5.23 -2.89 -2.13
CA LEU A 65 4.23 -3.43 -1.20
C LEU A 65 3.74 -2.37 -0.20
N GLU A 66 4.60 -1.49 0.28
CA GLU A 66 4.25 -0.36 1.14
C GLU A 66 3.21 0.55 0.45
N PHE A 67 3.47 0.95 -0.79
CA PHE A 67 2.55 1.79 -1.55
C PHE A 67 1.30 1.04 -2.02
N THR A 68 1.37 -0.28 -2.21
CA THR A 68 0.19 -1.14 -2.41
C THR A 68 -0.72 -1.10 -1.18
N GLY A 69 -0.17 -1.29 0.00
CA GLY A 69 -0.89 -1.22 1.27
C GLY A 69 -1.49 0.16 1.52
N LEU A 70 -0.71 1.22 1.32
CA LEU A 70 -1.18 2.61 1.47
C LEU A 70 -2.36 2.92 0.55
N CYS A 71 -2.27 2.54 -0.73
CA CYS A 71 -3.35 2.81 -1.68
C CYS A 71 -4.62 1.99 -1.39
N LEU A 72 -4.48 0.76 -0.91
CA LEU A 72 -5.60 -0.03 -0.42
C LEU A 72 -6.31 0.67 0.74
N LEU A 73 -5.57 1.13 1.76
CA LEU A 73 -6.11 1.88 2.89
C LEU A 73 -6.75 3.21 2.44
N MET A 74 -6.12 3.93 1.50
CA MET A 74 -6.64 5.17 0.94
C MET A 74 -7.98 4.96 0.23
N ASN A 75 -8.12 3.87 -0.56
CA ASN A 75 -9.39 3.50 -1.18
C ASN A 75 -10.48 3.21 -0.14
N ILE A 76 -10.15 2.48 0.93
CA ILE A 76 -11.08 2.19 2.03
C ILE A 76 -11.52 3.48 2.72
N ALA A 77 -10.59 4.37 3.07
CA ALA A 77 -10.88 5.63 3.75
C ALA A 77 -11.74 6.55 2.88
N LEU A 78 -11.44 6.69 1.60
CA LEU A 78 -12.23 7.47 0.65
C LEU A 78 -13.62 6.87 0.44
N TYR A 79 -13.75 5.54 0.37
CA TYR A 79 -15.04 4.86 0.28
C TYR A 79 -15.89 5.10 1.52
N GLN A 80 -15.32 5.02 2.72
CA GLN A 80 -16.02 5.32 3.97
C GLN A 80 -16.48 6.78 4.05
N THR A 81 -15.67 7.70 3.54
CA THR A 81 -15.97 9.14 3.54
C THR A 81 -17.04 9.52 2.51
N ARG A 82 -16.87 9.05 1.27
CA ARG A 82 -17.70 9.49 0.12
C ARG A 82 -18.87 8.56 -0.17
N LYS A 83 -18.90 7.37 0.43
CA LYS A 83 -19.86 6.27 0.16
C LYS A 83 -19.90 5.87 -1.32
N ARG A 84 -18.86 6.19 -2.08
CA ARG A 84 -18.68 5.83 -3.49
C ARG A 84 -17.22 5.44 -3.76
N LYS A 85 -17.03 4.59 -4.76
CA LYS A 85 -15.70 4.19 -5.22
C LYS A 85 -14.97 5.41 -5.79
N SER A 86 -13.72 5.61 -5.40
CA SER A 86 -12.90 6.77 -5.79
C SER A 86 -11.50 6.32 -6.22
N PHE A 87 -11.43 5.30 -7.09
CA PHE A 87 -10.21 4.63 -7.54
C PHE A 87 -9.12 5.61 -8.00
N ILE A 88 -9.46 6.50 -8.94
CA ILE A 88 -8.51 7.48 -9.48
C ILE A 88 -8.00 8.41 -8.37
N SER A 89 -8.89 8.90 -7.50
CA SER A 89 -8.47 9.79 -6.41
C SER A 89 -7.52 9.09 -5.44
N ALA A 90 -7.78 7.83 -5.08
CA ALA A 90 -6.92 7.06 -4.19
C ALA A 90 -5.53 6.86 -4.82
N THR A 91 -5.48 6.40 -6.08
CA THR A 91 -4.22 6.18 -6.79
C THR A 91 -3.42 7.47 -6.94
N LEU A 92 -4.07 8.58 -7.33
CA LEU A 92 -3.40 9.87 -7.47
C LEU A 92 -2.84 10.41 -6.16
N LEU A 93 -3.62 10.34 -5.06
CA LEU A 93 -3.14 10.77 -3.75
C LEU A 93 -1.96 9.94 -3.26
N THR A 94 -2.00 8.62 -3.49
CA THR A 94 -0.89 7.74 -3.13
C THR A 94 0.34 7.99 -4.01
N SER A 95 0.18 8.20 -5.31
CA SER A 95 1.28 8.55 -6.22
C SER A 95 1.89 9.92 -5.91
N LEU A 96 1.09 10.91 -5.51
CA LEU A 96 1.60 12.19 -5.02
C LEU A 96 2.39 12.03 -3.73
N TYR A 97 1.94 11.16 -2.83
CA TYR A 97 2.71 10.84 -1.63
C TYR A 97 4.05 10.18 -1.98
N ALA A 98 4.09 9.29 -2.98
CA ALA A 98 5.34 8.71 -3.48
C ALA A 98 6.31 9.78 -4.01
N VAL A 99 5.83 10.83 -4.69
CA VAL A 99 6.67 11.97 -5.07
C VAL A 99 7.26 12.66 -3.84
N THR A 100 6.47 12.86 -2.78
CA THR A 100 6.98 13.50 -1.55
C THR A 100 8.02 12.63 -0.85
N ASP A 101 7.86 11.29 -0.90
CA ASP A 101 8.82 10.34 -0.37
C ASP A 101 10.14 10.38 -1.15
N GLU A 102 10.10 10.37 -2.48
CA GLU A 102 11.29 10.52 -3.33
C GLU A 102 12.03 11.85 -3.10
N VAL A 103 11.28 12.95 -2.95
CA VAL A 103 11.88 14.26 -2.60
C VAL A 103 12.51 14.20 -1.21
N HIS A 104 11.88 13.56 -0.23
CA HIS A 104 12.46 13.38 1.10
C HIS A 104 13.78 12.61 1.05
N GLN A 105 13.87 11.57 0.22
CA GLN A 105 15.08 10.77 0.06
C GLN A 105 16.29 11.58 -0.44
N LEU A 106 16.12 12.73 -1.09
CA LEU A 106 17.23 13.65 -1.42
C LEU A 106 17.98 14.16 -0.19
N PHE A 107 17.33 14.21 0.95
CA PHE A 107 17.91 14.71 2.21
C PHE A 107 18.47 13.58 3.08
N VAL A 108 18.39 12.31 2.62
CA VAL A 108 18.87 11.13 3.35
C VAL A 108 20.20 10.67 2.78
N GLU A 109 21.17 10.45 3.66
CA GLU A 109 22.54 10.08 3.28
C GLU A 109 22.57 8.79 2.45
N GLY A 110 23.24 8.87 1.29
CA GLY A 110 23.40 7.75 0.36
C GLY A 110 22.15 7.37 -0.44
N ARG A 111 21.04 8.11 -0.27
CA ARG A 111 19.82 7.97 -1.08
C ARG A 111 19.82 8.94 -2.27
N ALA A 112 19.00 8.64 -3.27
CA ALA A 112 18.78 9.52 -4.42
C ALA A 112 17.32 9.46 -4.84
N CYS A 113 16.76 10.59 -5.22
CA CYS A 113 15.44 10.66 -5.87
C CYS A 113 15.55 10.10 -7.30
N ARG A 114 14.75 9.09 -7.60
CA ARG A 114 14.75 8.43 -8.91
C ARG A 114 13.33 8.31 -9.44
N ILE A 115 13.13 8.76 -10.65
CA ILE A 115 11.82 8.63 -11.33
C ILE A 115 11.37 7.16 -11.48
N THR A 116 12.33 6.24 -11.56
CA THR A 116 12.05 4.80 -11.60
C THR A 116 11.46 4.28 -10.29
N ASP A 117 11.85 4.86 -9.16
CA ASP A 117 11.39 4.46 -7.83
C ASP A 117 9.97 4.97 -7.64
N TRP A 118 9.70 6.23 -7.95
CA TRP A 118 8.34 6.76 -8.04
C TRP A 118 7.43 5.93 -8.97
N ALA A 119 7.94 5.46 -10.12
CA ALA A 119 7.16 4.64 -11.02
C ALA A 119 6.80 3.27 -10.40
N ILE A 120 7.73 2.62 -9.70
CA ILE A 120 7.51 1.36 -8.96
C ILE A 120 6.45 1.56 -7.88
N ASP A 121 6.55 2.62 -7.08
CA ASP A 121 5.61 2.96 -6.01
C ASP A 121 4.21 3.25 -6.57
N THR A 122 4.14 3.95 -7.71
CA THR A 122 2.87 4.19 -8.42
C THR A 122 2.26 2.89 -8.98
N CYS A 123 3.08 1.96 -9.48
CA CYS A 123 2.60 0.63 -9.85
C CYS A 123 2.05 -0.13 -8.63
N GLY A 124 2.70 -0.02 -7.47
CA GLY A 124 2.18 -0.53 -6.20
C GLY A 124 0.81 0.08 -5.86
N ALA A 125 0.65 1.39 -6.01
CA ALA A 125 -0.62 2.08 -5.79
C ALA A 125 -1.73 1.57 -6.73
N ILE A 126 -1.42 1.32 -8.00
CA ILE A 126 -2.36 0.72 -8.95
C ILE A 126 -2.79 -0.68 -8.48
N LEU A 127 -1.83 -1.51 -8.05
CA LEU A 127 -2.14 -2.84 -7.51
C LEU A 127 -3.05 -2.75 -6.27
N GLY A 128 -2.80 -1.81 -5.36
CA GLY A 128 -3.65 -1.57 -4.19
C GLY A 128 -5.09 -1.20 -4.56
N THR A 129 -5.26 -0.39 -5.63
CA THR A 129 -6.58 -0.06 -6.18
C THR A 129 -7.26 -1.29 -6.80
N ILE A 130 -6.53 -2.12 -7.54
CA ILE A 130 -7.05 -3.38 -8.10
C ILE A 130 -7.47 -4.33 -6.97
N ALA A 131 -6.65 -4.49 -5.95
CA ALA A 131 -6.97 -5.31 -4.78
C ALA A 131 -8.27 -4.85 -4.11
N PHE A 132 -8.43 -3.53 -3.89
CA PHE A 132 -9.68 -2.97 -3.35
C PHE A 132 -10.88 -3.26 -4.26
N ALA A 133 -10.74 -3.10 -5.58
CA ALA A 133 -11.81 -3.38 -6.53
C ALA A 133 -12.25 -4.85 -6.48
N VAL A 134 -11.29 -5.78 -6.42
CA VAL A 134 -11.55 -7.22 -6.29
C VAL A 134 -12.27 -7.54 -4.98
N ILE A 135 -11.79 -7.01 -3.85
CA ILE A 135 -12.44 -7.16 -2.54
C ILE A 135 -13.89 -6.70 -2.59
N MET A 136 -14.15 -5.52 -3.17
CA MET A 136 -15.50 -4.98 -3.29
C MET A 136 -16.41 -5.83 -4.19
N LEU A 137 -15.86 -6.43 -5.26
CA LEU A 137 -16.59 -7.36 -6.11
C LEU A 137 -16.95 -8.65 -5.37
N LEU A 138 -16.02 -9.22 -4.61
CA LEU A 138 -16.26 -10.43 -3.83
C LEU A 138 -17.33 -10.21 -2.76
N ILE A 139 -17.23 -9.10 -2.01
CA ILE A 139 -18.25 -8.73 -1.00
C ILE A 139 -19.62 -8.59 -1.66
N SER A 140 -19.71 -7.91 -2.80
CA SER A 140 -21.00 -7.73 -3.50
C SER A 140 -21.62 -9.04 -3.97
N LYS A 141 -20.82 -10.00 -4.44
CA LYS A 141 -21.29 -11.34 -4.83
C LYS A 141 -21.81 -12.13 -3.63
N VAL A 142 -21.09 -12.11 -2.50
CA VAL A 142 -21.51 -12.81 -1.27
C VAL A 142 -22.82 -12.27 -0.76
N LEU A 143 -22.98 -10.95 -0.69
CA LEU A 143 -24.21 -10.30 -0.23
C LEU A 143 -25.39 -10.61 -1.16
N LYS A 144 -25.17 -10.61 -2.48
CA LYS A 144 -26.21 -10.98 -3.45
C LYS A 144 -26.65 -12.43 -3.32
N SER A 145 -25.72 -13.36 -3.11
CA SER A 145 -25.99 -14.78 -2.90
C SER A 145 -26.84 -15.00 -1.65
N LYS A 146 -26.45 -14.36 -0.52
CA LYS A 146 -27.21 -14.43 0.73
C LYS A 146 -28.66 -13.94 0.56
N ASN A 147 -28.87 -12.78 -0.05
CA ASN A 147 -30.21 -12.23 -0.29
C ASN A 147 -31.06 -13.12 -1.20
N THR A 148 -30.46 -13.89 -2.12
CA THR A 148 -31.17 -14.83 -2.99
C THR A 148 -31.62 -16.07 -2.22
N ILE A 149 -30.79 -16.55 -1.29
CA ILE A 149 -31.13 -17.70 -0.42
C ILE A 149 -32.27 -17.30 0.54
N ASP A 150 -32.16 -16.15 1.20
CA ASP A 150 -33.18 -15.67 2.14
C ASP A 150 -34.55 -15.48 1.47
N ARG A 151 -34.60 -15.05 0.18
CA ARG A 151 -35.81 -14.94 -0.61
C ARG A 151 -36.45 -16.29 -1.03
N LYS A 152 -35.70 -17.38 -1.01
CA LYS A 152 -36.20 -18.72 -1.36
C LYS A 152 -36.74 -19.48 -0.15
N ILE A 153 -36.38 -19.03 1.06
CA ILE A 153 -36.77 -19.67 2.33
C ILE A 153 -38.06 -19.03 2.90
N ASN A 154 -38.35 -17.76 2.57
CA ASN A 154 -39.57 -17.02 2.92
C ASN A 154 -40.54 -17.04 1.76
#